data_b6b7cdaafc36115f5da039adf22c6021
#
_entry.id   b6b7cdaafc36115f5da039adf22c6021
#
_cell.length_a   1.000
_cell.length_b   1.000
_cell.length_c   1.000
_cell.angle_alpha   90.00
_cell.angle_beta   90.00
_cell.angle_gamma   90.00
#
_symmetry.space_group_name_H-M   'P 1'
#
loop_
_entity.id
_entity.type
_entity.pdbx_description
1 polymer ?
#
loop_
_entity_poly.entity_id
_entity_poly.type
_entity_poly.pdbx_seq_one_letter_code
_entity_poly.pdbx_strand_id
1 'polypeptide(L)'
;ALTASDPVQYKWKFNLARAIVFTINKFPRGKGKAPDAVNPKQTEKTDFDALFTKTREKIEELKKADPNKFYEHNIFGVLNKKNTFIVLDIHTNHHIQIIEDVISSFY
;
A
#
# COMPACT_ATOMS: atom_id res chain seq x y z
N ALA A 1 -1.43 9.44 -7.31
CA ALA A 1 -1.72 10.41 -6.25
C ALA A 1 -0.45 11.00 -5.64
N LEU A 2 0.51 10.16 -5.24
CA LEU A 2 1.75 10.65 -4.62
C LEU A 2 2.56 11.53 -5.59
N THR A 3 2.75 11.10 -6.82
CA THR A 3 3.55 11.82 -7.81
C THR A 3 2.94 13.14 -8.25
N ALA A 4 1.63 13.31 -8.07
CA ALA A 4 0.91 14.54 -8.38
C ALA A 4 0.99 15.60 -7.27
N SER A 5 1.53 15.25 -6.11
CA SER A 5 1.62 16.18 -4.98
C SER A 5 2.76 17.19 -5.13
N ASP A 6 2.63 18.29 -4.39
CA ASP A 6 3.68 19.31 -4.28
C ASP A 6 4.53 19.02 -3.03
N PRO A 7 5.82 18.67 -3.19
CA PRO A 7 6.68 18.33 -2.05
C PRO A 7 6.81 19.45 -1.00
N VAL A 8 6.65 20.71 -1.43
CA VAL A 8 6.73 21.88 -0.52
C VAL A 8 5.57 21.89 0.45
N GLN A 9 4.44 21.31 0.09
CA GLN A 9 3.24 21.27 0.92
C GLN A 9 3.22 20.10 1.89
N TYR A 10 4.21 19.20 1.84
CA TYR A 10 4.27 18.06 2.74
C TYR A 10 4.43 18.51 4.19
N LYS A 11 3.57 17.96 5.06
CA LYS A 11 3.65 18.14 6.51
C LYS A 11 3.43 16.80 7.18
N TRP A 12 4.36 16.41 8.04
CA TRP A 12 4.19 15.22 8.85
C TRP A 12 3.05 15.45 9.83
N LYS A 13 2.13 14.48 9.90
CA LYS A 13 1.04 14.49 10.87
C LYS A 13 1.00 13.17 11.62
N PHE A 14 0.75 13.22 12.92
CA PHE A 14 0.58 12.02 13.70
C PHE A 14 -0.66 11.24 13.25
N ASN A 15 -0.52 9.93 13.14
CA ASN A 15 -1.63 9.02 12.85
C ASN A 15 -1.47 7.76 13.70
N LEU A 16 -2.45 7.47 14.53
CA LEU A 16 -2.38 6.36 15.48
C LEU A 16 -2.31 5.00 14.77
N ALA A 17 -3.14 4.79 13.75
CA ALA A 17 -3.13 3.53 13.00
C ALA A 17 -1.78 3.28 12.35
N ARG A 18 -1.19 4.31 11.73
CA ARG A 18 0.15 4.24 11.15
C ARG A 18 1.21 3.93 12.21
N ALA A 19 1.16 4.62 13.35
CA ALA A 19 2.11 4.41 14.43
C ALA A 19 2.08 2.96 14.94
N ILE A 20 0.90 2.40 15.14
CA ILE A 20 0.72 1.02 15.59
C ILE A 20 1.25 0.05 14.54
N VAL A 21 0.82 0.19 13.30
CA VAL A 21 1.18 -0.73 12.20
C VAL A 21 2.68 -0.68 11.93
N PHE A 22 3.30 0.49 11.95
CA PHE A 22 4.75 0.62 11.72
C PHE A 22 5.55 0.03 12.89
N THR A 23 5.04 0.13 14.11
CA THR A 23 5.70 -0.43 15.29
C THR A 23 5.67 -1.95 15.29
N ILE A 24 4.52 -2.56 15.03
CA ILE A 24 4.38 -4.02 15.01
C ILE A 24 4.75 -4.64 13.67
N ASN A 25 4.89 -3.82 12.63
CA ASN A 25 5.22 -4.23 11.26
C ASN A 25 4.22 -5.25 10.67
N LYS A 26 2.95 -5.11 11.04
CA LYS A 26 1.87 -6.00 10.61
C LYS A 26 0.56 -5.24 10.48
N PHE A 27 -0.30 -5.70 9.58
CA PHE A 27 -1.69 -5.27 9.52
C PHE A 27 -2.56 -6.19 10.37
N PRO A 28 -3.47 -5.65 11.20
CA PRO A 28 -4.49 -6.47 11.86
C PRO A 28 -5.43 -7.08 10.81
N ARG A 29 -5.64 -8.40 10.88
CA ARG A 29 -6.53 -9.09 9.95
C ARG A 29 -7.99 -8.77 10.25
N GLY A 30 -8.76 -8.52 9.19
CA GLY A 30 -10.21 -8.31 9.30
C GLY A 30 -10.63 -7.01 9.94
N LYS A 31 -9.70 -6.07 10.16
CA LYS A 31 -9.98 -4.81 10.85
C LYS A 31 -10.08 -3.59 9.95
N GLY A 32 -9.81 -3.73 8.70
CA GLY A 32 -9.93 -2.65 7.75
C GLY A 32 -10.76 -3.06 6.57
N LYS A 33 -11.44 -2.09 5.95
CA LYS A 33 -12.17 -2.30 4.71
C LYS A 33 -11.65 -1.35 3.66
N ALA A 34 -11.31 -1.88 2.50
CA ALA A 34 -10.86 -1.06 1.39
C ALA A 34 -12.00 -0.17 0.88
N PRO A 35 -11.71 1.09 0.48
CA PRO A 35 -12.70 1.92 -0.18
C PRO A 35 -13.23 1.27 -1.45
N ASP A 36 -14.49 1.53 -1.78
CA ASP A 36 -15.12 0.97 -2.98
C ASP A 36 -14.35 1.28 -4.27
N ALA A 37 -13.67 2.43 -4.30
CA ALA A 37 -12.88 2.84 -5.46
C ALA A 37 -11.69 1.91 -5.76
N VAL A 38 -11.18 1.17 -4.76
CA VAL A 38 -10.05 0.26 -4.93
C VAL A 38 -10.45 -1.21 -4.84
N ASN A 39 -11.71 -1.52 -4.50
CA ASN A 39 -12.18 -2.89 -4.50
C ASN A 39 -12.44 -3.36 -5.93
N PRO A 40 -11.96 -4.56 -6.30
CA PRO A 40 -12.28 -5.11 -7.62
C PRO A 40 -13.78 -5.39 -7.72
N LYS A 41 -14.41 -4.90 -8.79
CA LYS A 41 -15.84 -5.08 -9.04
C LYS A 41 -16.14 -6.22 -10.00
N GLN A 42 -15.11 -6.79 -10.61
CA GLN A 42 -15.22 -7.88 -11.56
C GLN A 42 -14.19 -8.94 -11.24
N THR A 43 -14.58 -10.19 -11.48
CA THR A 43 -13.73 -11.36 -11.28
C THR A 43 -13.25 -11.94 -12.62
N GLU A 44 -13.18 -11.12 -13.65
CA GLU A 44 -12.72 -11.54 -14.96
C GLU A 44 -11.22 -11.89 -14.92
N LYS A 45 -10.84 -12.78 -15.84
CA LYS A 45 -9.46 -13.20 -16.00
C LYS A 45 -8.58 -11.99 -16.31
N THR A 46 -7.65 -11.69 -15.44
CA THR A 46 -6.73 -10.57 -15.59
C THR A 46 -5.48 -11.02 -16.35
N ASP A 47 -4.96 -10.14 -17.21
CA ASP A 47 -3.64 -10.33 -17.80
C ASP A 47 -2.58 -9.98 -16.74
N PHE A 48 -2.05 -10.99 -16.08
CA PHE A 48 -1.08 -10.82 -15.01
C PHE A 48 0.24 -10.24 -15.53
N ASP A 49 0.68 -10.58 -16.73
CA ASP A 49 1.93 -10.07 -17.28
C ASP A 49 1.86 -8.57 -17.50
N ALA A 50 0.74 -8.08 -18.08
CA ALA A 50 0.53 -6.65 -18.26
C ALA A 50 0.43 -5.93 -16.91
N LEU A 51 -0.22 -6.54 -15.93
CA LEU A 51 -0.36 -5.99 -14.58
C LEU A 51 1.00 -5.88 -13.89
N PHE A 52 1.83 -6.92 -13.97
CA PHE A 52 3.18 -6.91 -13.39
C PHE A 52 4.06 -5.83 -14.03
N THR A 53 4.02 -5.69 -15.36
CA THR A 53 4.78 -4.67 -16.07
C THR A 53 4.38 -3.28 -15.60
N LYS A 54 3.08 -3.01 -15.55
CA LYS A 54 2.54 -1.72 -15.10
C LYS A 54 2.92 -1.42 -13.65
N THR A 55 2.83 -2.41 -12.78
CA THR A 55 3.20 -2.26 -11.37
C THR A 55 4.69 -1.95 -11.22
N ARG A 56 5.54 -2.65 -11.97
CA ARG A 56 6.98 -2.42 -11.96
C ARG A 56 7.32 -1.00 -12.43
N GLU A 57 6.66 -0.53 -13.49
CA GLU A 57 6.84 0.84 -14.00
C GLU A 57 6.46 1.87 -12.94
N LYS A 58 5.35 1.66 -12.23
CA LYS A 58 4.91 2.56 -11.16
C LYS A 58 5.88 2.57 -9.99
N ILE A 59 6.44 1.43 -9.61
CA ILE A 59 7.44 1.36 -8.56
C ILE A 59 8.72 2.13 -8.96
N GLU A 60 9.18 1.98 -10.19
CA GLU A 60 10.34 2.72 -10.68
C GLU A 60 10.08 4.23 -10.71
N GLU A 61 8.89 4.64 -11.10
CA GLU A 61 8.47 6.04 -11.05
C GLU A 61 8.49 6.56 -9.61
N LEU A 62 7.99 5.77 -8.66
CA LEU A 62 8.00 6.13 -7.24
C LEU A 62 9.41 6.26 -6.69
N LYS A 63 10.33 5.37 -7.05
CA LYS A 63 11.73 5.44 -6.63
C LYS A 63 12.41 6.74 -7.06
N LYS A 64 12.02 7.29 -8.22
CA LYS A 64 12.57 8.52 -8.77
C LYS A 64 11.90 9.78 -8.25
N ALA A 65 10.80 9.65 -7.52
CA ALA A 65 10.05 10.77 -7.01
C ALA A 65 10.81 11.50 -5.89
N ASP A 66 10.50 12.79 -5.71
CA ASP A 66 11.04 13.56 -4.59
C ASP A 66 10.62 12.91 -3.26
N PRO A 67 11.53 12.79 -2.26
CA PRO A 67 11.20 12.18 -0.96
C PRO A 67 10.02 12.83 -0.23
N ASN A 68 9.73 14.10 -0.50
CA ASN A 68 8.65 14.84 0.14
C ASN A 68 7.34 14.81 -0.65
N LYS A 69 7.28 14.14 -1.78
CA LYS A 69 5.99 13.88 -2.43
C LYS A 69 5.16 12.98 -1.53
N PHE A 70 3.87 13.22 -1.50
CA PHE A 70 2.99 12.60 -0.53
C PHE A 70 1.59 12.35 -1.09
N TYR A 71 0.81 11.58 -0.36
CA TYR A 71 -0.63 11.46 -0.56
C TYR A 71 -1.28 11.16 0.79
N GLU A 72 -2.58 11.38 0.87
CA GLU A 72 -3.34 11.07 2.06
C GLU A 72 -3.99 9.70 1.94
N HIS A 73 -3.56 8.76 2.79
CA HIS A 73 -4.15 7.44 2.88
C HIS A 73 -5.36 7.48 3.80
N ASN A 74 -6.43 6.77 3.45
CA ASN A 74 -7.68 6.80 4.21
C ASN A 74 -7.56 6.27 5.65
N ILE A 75 -6.56 5.43 5.92
CA ILE A 75 -6.32 4.84 7.26
C ILE A 75 -5.07 5.43 7.90
N PHE A 76 -3.97 5.52 7.15
CA PHE A 76 -2.65 5.87 7.69
C PHE A 76 -2.29 7.35 7.57
N GLY A 77 -3.20 8.16 7.03
CA GLY A 77 -2.98 9.59 6.91
C GLY A 77 -1.96 9.96 5.83
N VAL A 78 -1.23 11.03 6.04
CA VAL A 78 -0.27 11.54 5.06
C VAL A 78 0.96 10.64 5.00
N LEU A 79 1.24 10.11 3.81
CA LEU A 79 2.37 9.22 3.55
C LEU A 79 3.30 9.85 2.52
N ASN A 80 4.56 10.05 2.88
CA ASN A 80 5.59 10.45 1.93
C ASN A 80 6.14 9.23 1.19
N LYS A 81 7.17 9.42 0.36
CA LYS A 81 7.79 8.33 -0.40
C LYS A 81 8.25 7.18 0.49
N LYS A 82 9.00 7.48 1.56
CA LYS A 82 9.52 6.48 2.48
C LYS A 82 8.39 5.71 3.16
N ASN A 83 7.41 6.42 3.69
CA ASN A 83 6.26 5.81 4.36
C ASN A 83 5.43 4.95 3.40
N THR A 84 5.31 5.37 2.15
CA THR A 84 4.62 4.60 1.11
C THR A 84 5.30 3.25 0.89
N PHE A 85 6.63 3.22 0.80
CA PHE A 85 7.36 1.95 0.65
C PHE A 85 7.20 1.06 1.89
N ILE A 86 7.18 1.63 3.09
CA ILE A 86 6.94 0.85 4.31
C ILE A 86 5.55 0.21 4.27
N VAL A 87 4.53 0.97 3.90
CA VAL A 87 3.16 0.44 3.79
C VAL A 87 3.06 -0.64 2.72
N LEU A 88 3.70 -0.44 1.57
CA LEU A 88 3.72 -1.44 0.50
C LEU A 88 4.38 -2.75 0.96
N ASP A 89 5.48 -2.66 1.68
CA ASP A 89 6.17 -3.84 2.21
C ASP A 89 5.30 -4.60 3.22
N ILE A 90 4.71 -3.89 4.17
CA ILE A 90 3.82 -4.49 5.17
C ILE A 90 2.59 -5.10 4.50
N HIS A 91 2.00 -4.40 3.53
CA HIS A 91 0.82 -4.87 2.81
C HIS A 91 1.11 -6.13 2.00
N THR A 92 2.24 -6.16 1.31
CA THR A 92 2.66 -7.34 0.55
C THR A 92 2.86 -8.55 1.46
N ASN A 93 3.58 -8.37 2.57
CA ASN A 93 3.81 -9.43 3.54
C ASN A 93 2.51 -9.91 4.18
N HIS A 94 1.57 -9.01 4.43
CA HIS A 94 0.25 -9.36 4.96
C HIS A 94 -0.49 -10.31 4.01
N HIS A 95 -0.51 -10.02 2.73
CA HIS A 95 -1.17 -10.88 1.74
C HIS A 95 -0.45 -12.21 1.54
N ILE A 96 0.88 -12.21 1.54
CA ILE A 96 1.66 -13.44 1.46
C ILE A 96 1.32 -14.36 2.63
N GLN A 97 1.24 -13.81 3.84
CA GLN A 97 0.90 -14.58 5.05
C GLN A 97 -0.51 -15.18 4.93
N ILE A 98 -1.48 -14.42 4.42
CA ILE A 98 -2.82 -14.92 4.22
C ILE A 98 -2.84 -16.07 3.20
N ILE A 99 -2.11 -15.93 2.09
CA ILE A 99 -2.00 -16.97 1.07
C ILE A 99 -1.41 -18.24 1.66
N GLU A 100 -0.32 -18.13 2.43
CA GLU A 100 0.31 -19.26 3.08
C GLU A 100 -0.65 -19.97 4.04
N ASP A 101 -1.41 -19.21 4.82
CA ASP A 101 -2.38 -19.77 5.76
C ASP A 101 -3.53 -20.49 5.04
N VAL A 102 -3.99 -19.93 3.91
CA VAL A 102 -5.02 -20.58 3.08
C VAL A 102 -4.50 -21.89 2.51
N ILE A 103 -3.29 -21.90 1.96
CA ILE A 103 -2.67 -23.11 1.42
C ILE A 103 -2.51 -24.16 2.53
N SER A 104 -2.06 -23.77 3.71
CA SER A 104 -1.88 -24.68 4.84
C SER A 104 -3.20 -25.29 5.32
N SER A 105 -4.32 -24.59 5.15
CA SER A 105 -5.62 -25.11 5.52
C SER A 105 -6.15 -26.20 4.59
N PHE A 106 -5.59 -26.30 3.37
CA PHE A 106 -5.95 -27.33 2.39
C PHE A 106 -5.02 -28.55 2.41
N TYR A 107 -3.89 -28.42 3.03
CA TYR A 107 -2.86 -29.47 3.12
C TYR A 107 -2.51 -29.77 4.58
#